data_c98991f5e42560dc69163ff446f1f41a
#
_entry.id   c98991f5e42560dc69163ff446f1f41a
#
_cell.length_a   1.000
_cell.length_b   1.000
_cell.length_c   1.000
_cell.angle_alpha   90.00
_cell.angle_beta   90.00
_cell.angle_gamma   90.00
#
_symmetry.space_group_name_H-M   'P 1'
#
loop_
_entity.id
_entity.type
_entity.pdbx_description
1 polymer ?
#
loop_
_entity_poly.entity_id
_entity_poly.type
_entity_poly.pdbx_seq_one_letter_code
_entity_poly.pdbx_strand_id
1 'polypeptide(L)'
;MITNGFTYFATLVLIAGLLPGAGKGTQAEVICDRLSIPAISTGNIIRAALKAQTEMGRKAKDYIENGLLVPDDVVIGIIRDRLAEDDCKNGFILDGFPRTVPQAEALDKMGVDIDLVIDIEVPDERIAQRMAGRRVCSVCGASYHTLYKKPAQDGVCDSCGGALVQRKDDEAQTVLERLRVYHEQTEPLIAYYQAKGKLRVVQGQEAVADTTALTLKALEEQA
;
A
#
# COMPACT_ATOMS: atom_id res chain seq x y z
N MET A 1 23.55 -19.29 17.69
CA MET A 1 23.50 -18.20 16.71
C MET A 1 22.99 -18.79 15.41
N ILE A 2 21.71 -18.64 15.11
CA ILE A 2 21.11 -19.08 13.85
C ILE A 2 21.15 -17.82 12.98
N THR A 3 22.13 -17.74 12.09
CA THR A 3 22.21 -16.74 11.04
C THR A 3 21.16 -17.12 10.02
N ASN A 4 19.97 -16.50 10.13
CA ASN A 4 18.99 -16.54 9.06
C ASN A 4 19.63 -15.91 7.82
N GLY A 5 19.69 -16.69 6.71
CA GLY A 5 20.36 -16.34 5.47
C GLY A 5 19.68 -15.23 4.67
N PHE A 6 19.43 -14.10 5.28
CA PHE A 6 19.09 -12.88 4.58
C PHE A 6 20.38 -12.13 4.25
N THR A 7 20.70 -12.06 2.97
CA THR A 7 21.70 -11.13 2.48
C THR A 7 21.23 -9.73 2.88
N TYR A 8 22.02 -8.99 3.66
CA TYR A 8 21.68 -7.64 4.09
C TYR A 8 21.51 -6.76 2.86
N PHE A 9 20.28 -6.44 2.50
CA PHE A 9 20.00 -5.31 1.65
C PHE A 9 20.41 -4.05 2.44
N ALA A 10 21.25 -3.21 1.84
CA ALA A 10 21.67 -1.96 2.48
C ALA A 10 20.47 -1.04 2.76
N THR A 11 19.41 -1.17 1.96
CA THR A 11 18.11 -0.51 2.13
C THR A 11 17.09 -1.32 1.35
N LEU A 12 16.18 -2.04 2.02
CA LEU A 12 15.10 -2.75 1.32
C LEU A 12 13.96 -1.78 1.04
N VAL A 13 13.71 -1.51 -0.22
CA VAL A 13 12.57 -0.72 -0.67
C VAL A 13 11.60 -1.63 -1.41
N LEU A 14 10.43 -1.83 -0.83
CA LEU A 14 9.39 -2.68 -1.35
C LEU A 14 8.16 -1.86 -1.74
N ILE A 15 7.60 -2.12 -2.90
CA ILE A 15 6.28 -1.65 -3.28
C ILE A 15 5.32 -2.83 -3.15
N ALA A 16 4.40 -2.75 -2.20
CA ALA A 16 3.43 -3.80 -1.99
C ALA A 16 2.14 -3.51 -2.79
N GLY A 17 1.95 -4.25 -3.87
CA GLY A 17 0.71 -4.29 -4.67
C GLY A 17 0.30 -2.95 -5.29
N LEU A 18 -0.01 -2.96 -6.56
CA LEU A 18 -0.42 -1.76 -7.29
C LEU A 18 -1.95 -1.59 -7.26
N LEU A 19 -2.70 -2.70 -7.25
CA LEU A 19 -4.16 -2.72 -7.34
C LEU A 19 -4.84 -2.28 -6.04
N PRO A 20 -5.80 -1.34 -6.06
CA PRO A 20 -6.57 -0.97 -4.86
C PRO A 20 -7.38 -2.17 -4.35
N GLY A 21 -7.44 -2.39 -3.02
CA GLY A 21 -8.21 -3.50 -2.43
C GLY A 21 -7.58 -4.88 -2.50
N ALA A 22 -6.42 -5.06 -3.15
CA ALA A 22 -5.73 -6.35 -3.27
C ALA A 22 -5.18 -6.91 -1.93
N GLY A 23 -5.16 -6.11 -0.86
CA GLY A 23 -4.66 -6.53 0.46
C GLY A 23 -3.25 -6.04 0.78
N LYS A 24 -2.69 -5.10 -0.02
CA LYS A 24 -1.32 -4.57 0.14
C LYS A 24 -0.96 -4.13 1.56
N GLY A 25 -1.80 -3.33 2.21
CA GLY A 25 -1.54 -2.87 3.58
C GLY A 25 -1.38 -4.02 4.57
N THR A 26 -2.19 -5.08 4.43
CA THR A 26 -2.09 -6.27 5.28
C THR A 26 -0.77 -7.00 5.06
N GLN A 27 -0.32 -7.13 3.80
CA GLN A 27 0.97 -7.76 3.50
C GLN A 27 2.14 -6.87 3.92
N ALA A 28 2.03 -5.56 3.74
CA ALA A 28 3.03 -4.60 4.21
C ALA A 28 3.22 -4.70 5.74
N GLU A 29 2.12 -4.79 6.53
CA GLU A 29 2.20 -5.00 7.98
C GLU A 29 3.05 -6.24 8.33
N VAL A 30 2.77 -7.39 7.70
CA VAL A 30 3.51 -8.64 7.96
C VAL A 30 5.00 -8.53 7.60
N ILE A 31 5.31 -7.89 6.47
CA ILE A 31 6.70 -7.72 6.04
C ILE A 31 7.44 -6.74 6.95
N CYS A 32 6.78 -5.65 7.37
CA CYS A 32 7.34 -4.68 8.33
C CYS A 32 7.71 -5.34 9.65
N ASP A 33 6.80 -6.17 10.20
CA ASP A 33 7.04 -6.90 11.44
C ASP A 33 8.22 -7.88 11.30
N ARG A 34 8.34 -8.57 10.15
CA ARG A 34 9.41 -9.53 9.89
C ARG A 34 10.77 -8.86 9.71
N LEU A 35 10.82 -7.72 9.03
CA LEU A 35 12.07 -7.04 8.66
C LEU A 35 12.42 -5.87 9.57
N SER A 36 11.53 -5.49 10.49
CA SER A 36 11.68 -4.34 11.40
C SER A 36 11.93 -3.01 10.66
N ILE A 37 11.20 -2.80 9.54
CA ILE A 37 11.24 -1.57 8.72
C ILE A 37 9.87 -0.90 8.69
N PRO A 38 9.79 0.43 8.51
CA PRO A 38 8.52 1.14 8.48
C PRO A 38 7.75 0.94 7.16
N ALA A 39 6.41 0.95 7.25
CA ALA A 39 5.53 1.09 6.10
C ALA A 39 5.17 2.57 5.88
N ILE A 40 5.40 3.04 4.68
CA ILE A 40 5.03 4.38 4.23
C ILE A 40 3.79 4.30 3.36
N SER A 41 2.63 4.55 3.95
CA SER A 41 1.36 4.55 3.22
C SER A 41 0.95 5.98 2.84
N THR A 42 1.12 6.33 1.56
CA THR A 42 0.68 7.63 1.03
C THR A 42 -0.79 7.90 1.28
N GLY A 43 -1.62 6.87 1.12
CA GLY A 43 -3.04 6.98 1.40
C GLY A 43 -3.34 7.34 2.87
N ASN A 44 -2.59 6.79 3.83
CA ASN A 44 -2.75 7.12 5.24
C ASN A 44 -2.27 8.55 5.55
N ILE A 45 -1.13 8.95 5.00
CA ILE A 45 -0.58 10.31 5.16
C ILE A 45 -1.60 11.35 4.65
N ILE A 46 -2.11 11.17 3.44
CA ILE A 46 -3.05 12.11 2.85
C ILE A 46 -4.38 12.14 3.62
N ARG A 47 -4.89 10.99 4.08
CA ARG A 47 -6.10 10.95 4.92
C ARG A 47 -5.89 11.61 6.29
N ALA A 48 -4.73 11.45 6.91
CA ALA A 48 -4.38 12.15 8.14
C ALA A 48 -4.36 13.67 7.93
N ALA A 49 -3.76 14.14 6.83
CA ALA A 49 -3.75 15.54 6.44
C ALA A 49 -5.16 16.09 6.16
N LEU A 50 -6.03 15.27 5.53
CA LEU A 50 -7.43 15.59 5.30
C LEU A 50 -8.18 15.76 6.64
N LYS A 51 -8.00 14.82 7.57
CA LYS A 51 -8.60 14.87 8.90
C LYS A 51 -8.13 16.09 9.71
N ALA A 52 -6.84 16.41 9.60
CA ALA A 52 -6.24 17.59 10.25
C ALA A 52 -6.56 18.92 9.53
N GLN A 53 -7.28 18.88 8.40
CA GLN A 53 -7.66 20.04 7.60
C GLN A 53 -6.45 20.88 7.15
N THR A 54 -5.30 20.25 6.91
CA THR A 54 -4.13 20.93 6.36
C THR A 54 -4.41 21.45 4.95
N GLU A 55 -3.60 22.37 4.45
CA GLU A 55 -3.73 22.88 3.07
C GLU A 55 -3.62 21.74 2.05
N MET A 56 -2.65 20.84 2.23
CA MET A 56 -2.47 19.65 1.41
C MET A 56 -3.69 18.72 1.48
N GLY A 57 -4.21 18.46 2.69
CA GLY A 57 -5.40 17.64 2.87
C GLY A 57 -6.62 18.21 2.17
N ARG A 58 -6.85 19.51 2.26
CA ARG A 58 -7.94 20.18 1.55
C ARG A 58 -7.81 20.07 0.03
N LYS A 59 -6.59 20.25 -0.52
CA LYS A 59 -6.34 20.10 -1.96
C LYS A 59 -6.54 18.65 -2.46
N ALA A 60 -6.21 17.67 -1.63
CA ALA A 60 -6.32 16.25 -1.99
C ALA A 60 -7.76 15.70 -1.87
N LYS A 61 -8.66 16.42 -1.19
CA LYS A 61 -10.00 15.93 -0.84
C LYS A 61 -10.79 15.43 -2.05
N ASP A 62 -10.94 16.29 -3.04
CA ASP A 62 -11.79 16.03 -4.20
C ASP A 62 -11.26 14.86 -5.03
N TYR A 63 -9.93 14.71 -5.13
CA TYR A 63 -9.31 13.56 -5.79
C TYR A 63 -9.66 12.25 -5.08
N ILE A 64 -9.49 12.20 -3.75
CA ILE A 64 -9.75 10.98 -2.96
C ILE A 64 -11.22 10.60 -2.97
N GLU A 65 -12.12 11.56 -2.75
CA GLU A 65 -13.57 11.30 -2.69
C GLU A 65 -14.13 10.83 -4.04
N ASN A 66 -13.51 11.23 -5.16
CA ASN A 66 -13.87 10.79 -6.50
C ASN A 66 -13.05 9.58 -7.02
N GLY A 67 -12.17 8.99 -6.22
CA GLY A 67 -11.36 7.83 -6.61
C GLY A 67 -10.21 8.14 -7.56
N LEU A 68 -9.87 9.42 -7.73
CA LEU A 68 -8.77 9.89 -8.58
C LEU A 68 -7.43 9.89 -7.85
N LEU A 69 -6.35 9.95 -8.61
CA LEU A 69 -5.01 10.17 -8.04
C LEU A 69 -4.80 11.65 -7.72
N VAL A 70 -4.18 11.90 -6.57
CA VAL A 70 -3.66 13.24 -6.23
C VAL A 70 -2.51 13.57 -7.18
N PRO A 71 -2.34 14.83 -7.64
CA PRO A 71 -1.28 15.21 -8.56
C PRO A 71 0.10 14.71 -8.14
N ASP A 72 0.88 14.27 -9.12
CA ASP A 72 2.17 13.60 -8.90
C ASP A 72 3.17 14.45 -8.10
N ASP A 73 3.25 15.74 -8.37
CA ASP A 73 4.14 16.69 -7.68
C ASP A 73 3.83 16.77 -6.19
N VAL A 74 2.56 16.74 -5.81
CA VAL A 74 2.11 16.76 -4.41
C VAL A 74 2.53 15.46 -3.71
N VAL A 75 2.25 14.30 -4.35
CA VAL A 75 2.57 12.99 -3.75
C VAL A 75 4.08 12.77 -3.67
N ILE A 76 4.83 13.16 -4.71
CA ILE A 76 6.30 13.09 -4.73
C ILE A 76 6.90 13.95 -3.61
N GLY A 77 6.36 15.16 -3.39
CA GLY A 77 6.77 16.02 -2.27
C GLY A 77 6.59 15.35 -0.92
N ILE A 78 5.42 14.76 -0.68
CA ILE A 78 5.12 14.02 0.56
C ILE A 78 6.11 12.87 0.78
N ILE A 79 6.37 12.08 -0.26
CA ILE A 79 7.29 10.94 -0.18
C ILE A 79 8.71 11.40 0.09
N ARG A 80 9.19 12.41 -0.62
CA ARG A 80 10.54 12.96 -0.40
C ARG A 80 10.74 13.39 1.06
N ASP A 81 9.78 14.12 1.61
CA ASP A 81 9.88 14.62 2.99
C ASP A 81 9.84 13.46 3.99
N ARG A 82 9.00 12.43 3.77
CA ARG A 82 8.91 11.24 4.62
C ARG A 82 10.15 10.35 4.55
N LEU A 83 10.77 10.22 3.38
CA LEU A 83 12.01 9.42 3.21
C LEU A 83 13.22 10.06 3.88
N ALA A 84 13.17 11.36 4.18
CA ALA A 84 14.22 12.06 4.92
C ALA A 84 14.22 11.77 6.43
N GLU A 85 13.19 11.09 6.96
CA GLU A 85 13.10 10.76 8.38
C GLU A 85 14.06 9.61 8.75
N ASP A 86 14.52 9.62 10.01
CA ASP A 86 15.58 8.71 10.48
C ASP A 86 15.22 7.23 10.43
N ASP A 87 13.94 6.90 10.61
CA ASP A 87 13.44 5.53 10.60
C ASP A 87 13.51 4.86 9.22
N CYS A 88 13.67 5.65 8.15
CA CYS A 88 13.79 5.14 6.78
C CYS A 88 15.21 4.70 6.41
N LYS A 89 16.21 4.98 7.24
CA LYS A 89 17.64 4.72 6.92
C LYS A 89 17.99 3.24 6.75
N ASN A 90 17.23 2.35 7.38
CA ASN A 90 17.46 0.90 7.33
C ASN A 90 16.54 0.18 6.32
N GLY A 91 15.83 0.92 5.50
CA GLY A 91 14.85 0.40 4.56
C GLY A 91 13.41 0.78 4.94
N PHE A 92 12.51 0.57 4.00
CA PHE A 92 11.10 0.91 4.15
C PHE A 92 10.24 0.18 3.12
N ILE A 93 8.94 0.16 3.36
CA ILE A 93 7.93 -0.29 2.40
C ILE A 93 7.12 0.91 1.93
N LEU A 94 6.97 1.05 0.61
CA LEU A 94 6.04 1.99 0.00
C LEU A 94 4.69 1.31 -0.25
N ASP A 95 3.64 1.75 0.42
CA ASP A 95 2.26 1.31 0.18
C ASP A 95 1.47 2.40 -0.52
N GLY A 96 1.05 2.11 -1.75
CA GLY A 96 0.27 3.02 -2.59
C GLY A 96 1.09 4.14 -3.25
N PHE A 97 2.39 3.95 -3.39
CA PHE A 97 3.31 4.78 -4.16
C PHE A 97 4.46 3.89 -4.69
N PRO A 98 4.94 4.09 -5.95
CA PRO A 98 4.36 4.96 -6.95
C PRO A 98 3.02 4.43 -7.50
N ARG A 99 2.22 5.31 -8.12
CA ARG A 99 1.00 4.93 -8.84
C ARG A 99 1.02 5.34 -10.30
N THR A 100 2.07 6.04 -10.72
CA THR A 100 2.29 6.45 -12.11
C THR A 100 3.75 6.25 -12.47
N VAL A 101 4.04 6.09 -13.77
CA VAL A 101 5.44 5.99 -14.24
C VAL A 101 6.24 7.25 -13.88
N PRO A 102 5.72 8.49 -14.02
CA PRO A 102 6.44 9.68 -13.57
C PRO A 102 6.81 9.66 -12.07
N GLN A 103 5.95 9.10 -11.20
CA GLN A 103 6.28 8.93 -9.77
C GLN A 103 7.42 7.92 -9.57
N ALA A 104 7.46 6.82 -10.34
CA ALA A 104 8.56 5.86 -10.29
C ALA A 104 9.88 6.47 -10.77
N GLU A 105 9.85 7.24 -11.85
CA GLU A 105 11.02 7.98 -12.34
C GLU A 105 11.50 9.04 -11.34
N ALA A 106 10.59 9.64 -10.57
CA ALA A 106 10.96 10.57 -9.52
C ALA A 106 11.72 9.88 -8.38
N LEU A 107 11.35 8.64 -8.00
CA LEU A 107 12.13 7.83 -7.05
C LEU A 107 13.55 7.56 -7.56
N ASP A 108 13.69 7.18 -8.83
CA ASP A 108 14.99 6.97 -9.46
C ASP A 108 15.85 8.26 -9.40
N LYS A 109 15.23 9.42 -9.71
CA LYS A 109 15.93 10.73 -9.66
C LYS A 109 16.32 11.16 -8.25
N MET A 110 15.59 10.72 -7.22
CA MET A 110 15.94 10.91 -5.81
C MET A 110 17.06 9.97 -5.34
N GLY A 111 17.52 9.04 -6.18
CA GLY A 111 18.52 8.04 -5.83
C GLY A 111 17.98 6.90 -4.96
N VAL A 112 16.67 6.71 -4.94
CA VAL A 112 16.01 5.61 -4.25
C VAL A 112 16.01 4.39 -5.16
N ASP A 113 16.87 3.41 -4.84
CA ASP A 113 16.90 2.14 -5.57
C ASP A 113 15.88 1.17 -4.96
N ILE A 114 14.86 0.81 -5.75
CA ILE A 114 13.84 -0.16 -5.36
C ILE A 114 14.42 -1.56 -5.52
N ASP A 115 14.48 -2.34 -4.45
CA ASP A 115 14.97 -3.72 -4.51
C ASP A 115 13.93 -4.66 -5.10
N LEU A 116 12.66 -4.50 -4.69
CA LEU A 116 11.60 -5.43 -5.06
C LEU A 116 10.23 -4.72 -5.16
N VAL A 117 9.48 -5.12 -6.16
CA VAL A 117 8.06 -4.76 -6.31
C VAL A 117 7.25 -6.04 -6.26
N ILE A 118 6.39 -6.16 -5.27
CA ILE A 118 5.42 -7.25 -5.19
C ILE A 118 4.07 -6.73 -5.70
N ASP A 119 3.61 -7.26 -6.81
CA ASP A 119 2.28 -6.99 -7.32
C ASP A 119 1.33 -8.12 -6.91
N ILE A 120 0.25 -7.78 -6.22
CA ILE A 120 -0.77 -8.74 -5.77
C ILE A 120 -1.94 -8.65 -6.74
N GLU A 121 -2.00 -9.61 -7.64
CA GLU A 121 -3.08 -9.70 -8.63
C GLU A 121 -4.36 -10.27 -8.02
N VAL A 122 -5.47 -9.58 -8.24
CA VAL A 122 -6.82 -9.99 -7.82
C VAL A 122 -7.80 -9.54 -8.90
N PRO A 123 -8.73 -10.39 -9.37
CA PRO A 123 -9.75 -9.98 -10.33
C PRO A 123 -10.61 -8.81 -9.82
N ASP A 124 -11.00 -7.90 -10.71
CA ASP A 124 -11.75 -6.68 -10.41
C ASP A 124 -13.05 -6.95 -9.63
N GLU A 125 -13.76 -8.01 -9.99
CA GLU A 125 -15.00 -8.40 -9.31
C GLU A 125 -14.75 -8.75 -7.83
N ARG A 126 -13.62 -9.41 -7.53
CA ARG A 126 -13.19 -9.67 -6.15
C ARG A 126 -12.78 -8.41 -5.43
N ILE A 127 -12.15 -7.47 -6.13
CA ILE A 127 -11.79 -6.17 -5.55
C ILE A 127 -13.04 -5.43 -5.10
N ALA A 128 -14.07 -5.35 -5.94
CA ALA A 128 -15.33 -4.70 -5.59
C ALA A 128 -15.96 -5.32 -4.32
N GLN A 129 -15.99 -6.64 -4.23
CA GLN A 129 -16.50 -7.37 -3.06
C GLN A 129 -15.66 -7.10 -1.80
N ARG A 130 -14.32 -7.11 -1.92
CA ARG A 130 -13.41 -6.83 -0.81
C ARG A 130 -13.55 -5.39 -0.31
N MET A 131 -13.69 -4.43 -1.20
CA MET A 131 -13.83 -3.02 -0.82
C MET A 131 -15.14 -2.76 -0.07
N ALA A 132 -16.24 -3.40 -0.50
CA ALA A 132 -17.54 -3.31 0.20
C ALA A 132 -17.48 -3.80 1.65
N GLY A 133 -16.70 -4.85 1.91
CA GLY A 133 -16.52 -5.44 3.26
C GLY A 133 -15.42 -4.78 4.09
N ARG A 134 -14.61 -3.89 3.52
CA ARG A 134 -13.51 -3.24 4.23
C ARG A 134 -13.99 -2.31 5.33
N ARG A 135 -13.29 -2.35 6.47
CA ARG A 135 -13.44 -1.42 7.58
C ARG A 135 -12.07 -0.91 7.99
N VAL A 136 -12.01 0.33 8.44
CA VAL A 136 -10.76 0.93 8.93
C VAL A 136 -10.99 1.60 10.25
N CYS A 137 -10.00 1.56 11.12
CA CYS A 137 -10.05 2.29 12.36
C CYS A 137 -9.98 3.80 12.09
N SER A 138 -10.93 4.56 12.65
CA SER A 138 -10.98 6.02 12.52
C SER A 138 -9.86 6.75 13.28
N VAL A 139 -9.14 6.03 14.17
CA VAL A 139 -8.07 6.59 15.01
C VAL A 139 -6.69 6.22 14.43
N CYS A 140 -6.35 4.92 14.37
CA CYS A 140 -5.02 4.46 13.99
C CYS A 140 -4.90 4.02 12.52
N GLY A 141 -6.01 3.91 11.77
CA GLY A 141 -5.99 3.50 10.37
C GLY A 141 -5.86 1.99 10.13
N ALA A 142 -5.78 1.16 11.19
CA ALA A 142 -5.72 -0.30 11.07
C ALA A 142 -6.87 -0.84 10.21
N SER A 143 -6.56 -1.81 9.34
CA SER A 143 -7.49 -2.34 8.36
C SER A 143 -8.11 -3.66 8.80
N TYR A 144 -9.42 -3.76 8.66
CA TYR A 144 -10.25 -4.93 8.96
C TYR A 144 -11.16 -5.27 7.78
N HIS A 145 -11.79 -6.43 7.85
CA HIS A 145 -12.76 -6.85 6.86
C HIS A 145 -13.88 -7.66 7.53
N THR A 146 -15.11 -7.42 7.13
CA THR A 146 -16.29 -8.08 7.72
C THR A 146 -16.29 -9.60 7.61
N LEU A 147 -15.53 -10.16 6.64
CA LEU A 147 -15.42 -11.61 6.43
C LEU A 147 -14.00 -12.14 6.68
N TYR A 148 -12.97 -11.47 6.14
CA TYR A 148 -11.61 -12.04 6.02
C TYR A 148 -10.63 -11.63 7.13
N LYS A 149 -10.87 -10.50 7.82
CA LYS A 149 -10.06 -9.99 8.94
C LYS A 149 -10.99 -9.32 9.95
N LYS A 150 -11.76 -10.13 10.67
CA LYS A 150 -12.72 -9.62 11.65
C LYS A 150 -12.00 -9.10 12.89
N PRO A 151 -12.48 -8.00 13.51
CA PRO A 151 -12.03 -7.59 14.83
C PRO A 151 -12.51 -8.58 15.91
N ALA A 152 -11.84 -8.60 17.04
CA ALA A 152 -12.26 -9.42 18.20
C ALA A 152 -13.64 -8.98 18.73
N GLN A 153 -13.91 -7.69 18.71
CA GLN A 153 -15.22 -7.10 19.03
C GLN A 153 -15.72 -6.32 17.81
N ASP A 154 -16.94 -6.60 17.37
CA ASP A 154 -17.51 -5.95 16.19
C ASP A 154 -17.55 -4.42 16.35
N GLY A 155 -17.10 -3.72 15.31
CA GLY A 155 -17.03 -2.26 15.27
C GLY A 155 -15.89 -1.63 16.08
N VAL A 156 -15.05 -2.42 16.77
CA VAL A 156 -13.96 -1.91 17.63
C VAL A 156 -12.60 -2.37 17.11
N CYS A 157 -11.64 -1.46 17.08
CA CYS A 157 -10.26 -1.75 16.67
C CYS A 157 -9.49 -2.49 17.75
N ASP A 158 -8.91 -3.65 17.42
CA ASP A 158 -8.12 -4.46 18.37
C ASP A 158 -6.83 -3.76 18.83
N SER A 159 -6.28 -2.86 17.99
CA SER A 159 -5.01 -2.19 18.29
C SER A 159 -5.15 -0.97 19.20
N CYS A 160 -6.25 -0.22 19.13
CA CYS A 160 -6.38 1.05 19.85
C CYS A 160 -7.78 1.33 20.44
N GLY A 161 -8.74 0.42 20.30
CA GLY A 161 -10.10 0.60 20.78
C GLY A 161 -10.96 1.60 19.98
N GLY A 162 -10.43 2.19 18.91
CA GLY A 162 -11.15 3.16 18.08
C GLY A 162 -12.26 2.52 17.25
N ALA A 163 -13.26 3.32 16.83
CA ALA A 163 -14.38 2.85 16.01
C ALA A 163 -13.92 2.44 14.61
N LEU A 164 -14.45 1.33 14.10
CA LEU A 164 -14.27 0.86 12.74
C LEU A 164 -15.34 1.45 11.83
N VAL A 165 -14.90 2.07 10.73
CA VAL A 165 -15.78 2.74 9.77
C VAL A 165 -15.50 2.26 8.34
N GLN A 166 -16.48 2.34 7.47
CA GLN A 166 -16.27 2.21 6.03
C GLN A 166 -15.71 3.53 5.49
N ARG A 167 -14.76 3.45 4.56
CA ARG A 167 -14.25 4.65 3.88
C ARG A 167 -15.26 5.14 2.84
N LYS A 168 -15.32 6.45 2.61
CA LYS A 168 -16.12 7.02 1.52
C LYS A 168 -15.63 6.52 0.14
N ASP A 169 -14.33 6.38 -0.04
CA ASP A 169 -13.73 5.87 -1.27
C ASP A 169 -13.89 4.34 -1.48
N ASP A 170 -14.65 3.65 -0.61
CA ASP A 170 -15.07 2.25 -0.76
C ASP A 170 -16.55 2.11 -1.19
N GLU A 171 -17.21 3.20 -1.53
CA GLU A 171 -18.51 3.17 -2.17
C GLU A 171 -18.41 2.57 -3.59
N ALA A 172 -19.40 1.78 -4.01
CA ALA A 172 -19.32 0.97 -5.22
C ALA A 172 -18.93 1.79 -6.47
N GLN A 173 -19.53 2.98 -6.65
CA GLN A 173 -19.23 3.84 -7.79
C GLN A 173 -17.78 4.35 -7.76
N THR A 174 -17.30 4.73 -6.58
CA THR A 174 -15.91 5.20 -6.39
C THR A 174 -14.91 4.06 -6.61
N VAL A 175 -15.26 2.83 -6.21
CA VAL A 175 -14.43 1.65 -6.46
C VAL A 175 -14.26 1.39 -7.96
N LEU A 176 -15.33 1.48 -8.75
CA LEU A 176 -15.24 1.33 -10.21
C LEU A 176 -14.33 2.40 -10.82
N GLU A 177 -14.43 3.66 -10.38
CA GLU A 177 -13.55 4.72 -10.86
C GLU A 177 -12.09 4.48 -10.47
N ARG A 178 -11.83 3.98 -9.26
CA ARG A 178 -10.48 3.61 -8.80
C ARG A 178 -9.87 2.48 -9.64
N LEU A 179 -10.66 1.51 -10.06
CA LEU A 179 -10.22 0.43 -10.96
C LEU A 179 -9.90 0.99 -12.34
N ARG A 180 -10.76 1.86 -12.89
CA ARG A 180 -10.49 2.53 -14.17
C ARG A 180 -9.18 3.32 -14.12
N VAL A 181 -8.99 4.14 -13.10
CA VAL A 181 -7.77 4.93 -12.87
C VAL A 181 -6.54 4.03 -12.70
N TYR A 182 -6.70 2.88 -12.01
CA TYR A 182 -5.63 1.90 -11.87
C TYR A 182 -5.19 1.37 -13.24
N HIS A 183 -6.10 0.88 -14.06
CA HIS A 183 -5.77 0.33 -15.38
C HIS A 183 -5.14 1.37 -16.32
N GLU A 184 -5.60 2.61 -16.24
CA GLU A 184 -5.07 3.68 -17.09
C GLU A 184 -3.70 4.21 -16.65
N GLN A 185 -3.48 4.36 -15.34
CA GLN A 185 -2.34 5.13 -14.83
C GLN A 185 -1.34 4.30 -14.03
N THR A 186 -1.79 3.24 -13.35
CA THR A 186 -0.94 2.46 -12.43
C THR A 186 -0.46 1.14 -13.02
N GLU A 187 -1.30 0.45 -13.77
CA GLU A 187 -0.95 -0.82 -14.40
C GLU A 187 0.31 -0.73 -15.31
N PRO A 188 0.60 0.38 -16.03
CA PRO A 188 1.86 0.55 -16.75
C PRO A 188 3.13 0.37 -15.92
N LEU A 189 3.06 0.52 -14.59
CA LEU A 189 4.18 0.25 -13.68
C LEU A 189 4.61 -1.22 -13.69
N ILE A 190 3.70 -2.15 -14.01
CA ILE A 190 4.02 -3.58 -14.14
C ILE A 190 5.12 -3.75 -15.18
N ALA A 191 4.91 -3.24 -16.40
CA ALA A 191 5.91 -3.31 -17.46
C ALA A 191 7.20 -2.55 -17.11
N TYR A 192 7.07 -1.39 -16.44
CA TYR A 192 8.20 -0.58 -16.00
C TYR A 192 9.14 -1.34 -15.04
N TYR A 193 8.59 -1.98 -14.01
CA TYR A 193 9.38 -2.74 -13.04
C TYR A 193 9.77 -4.13 -13.53
N GLN A 194 8.98 -4.73 -14.41
CA GLN A 194 9.37 -5.96 -15.09
C GLN A 194 10.62 -5.76 -15.97
N ALA A 195 10.68 -4.66 -16.73
CA ALA A 195 11.85 -4.32 -17.53
C ALA A 195 13.12 -4.09 -16.68
N LYS A 196 12.96 -3.66 -15.42
CA LYS A 196 14.05 -3.52 -14.44
C LYS A 196 14.40 -4.82 -13.72
N GLY A 197 13.67 -5.92 -13.96
CA GLY A 197 13.88 -7.21 -13.27
C GLY A 197 13.45 -7.22 -11.80
N LYS A 198 12.72 -6.20 -11.35
CA LYS A 198 12.38 -5.97 -9.93
C LYS A 198 10.96 -6.41 -9.56
N LEU A 199 10.14 -6.84 -10.53
CA LEU A 199 8.75 -7.24 -10.32
C LEU A 199 8.65 -8.71 -9.90
N ARG A 200 7.80 -8.96 -8.89
CA ARG A 200 7.27 -10.29 -8.55
C ARG A 200 5.76 -10.21 -8.46
N VAL A 201 5.09 -11.10 -9.18
CA VAL A 201 3.63 -11.19 -9.18
C VAL A 201 3.18 -12.28 -8.20
N VAL A 202 2.26 -11.94 -7.33
CA VAL A 202 1.66 -12.84 -6.35
C VAL A 202 0.16 -12.90 -6.60
N GLN A 203 -0.37 -14.11 -6.81
CA GLN A 203 -1.83 -14.29 -6.96
C GLN A 203 -2.52 -14.15 -5.61
N GLY A 204 -3.38 -13.12 -5.48
CA GLY A 204 -4.15 -12.88 -4.27
C GLY A 204 -5.18 -13.98 -4.02
N GLN A 205 -5.02 -14.71 -2.93
CA GLN A 205 -5.88 -15.83 -2.52
C GLN A 205 -7.11 -15.33 -1.75
N GLU A 206 -8.07 -16.21 -1.51
CA GLU A 206 -9.24 -15.90 -0.70
C GLU A 206 -8.86 -15.71 0.78
N ALA A 207 -8.09 -16.64 1.32
CA ALA A 207 -7.57 -16.53 2.66
C ALA A 207 -6.35 -15.58 2.72
N VAL A 208 -6.34 -14.70 3.71
CA VAL A 208 -5.23 -13.76 3.93
C VAL A 208 -3.91 -14.50 4.17
N ALA A 209 -3.96 -15.60 4.94
CA ALA A 209 -2.78 -16.41 5.27
C ALA A 209 -2.10 -16.99 4.02
N ASP A 210 -2.86 -17.43 3.02
CA ASP A 210 -2.32 -18.01 1.79
C ASP A 210 -1.64 -16.94 0.94
N THR A 211 -2.24 -15.74 0.82
CA THR A 211 -1.59 -14.60 0.17
C THR A 211 -0.31 -14.21 0.90
N THR A 212 -0.32 -14.24 2.25
CA THR A 212 0.85 -13.94 3.06
C THR A 212 1.99 -14.94 2.80
N ALA A 213 1.69 -16.23 2.76
CA ALA A 213 2.69 -17.26 2.48
C ALA A 213 3.35 -17.06 1.10
N LEU A 214 2.54 -16.76 0.07
CA LEU A 214 3.05 -16.48 -1.28
C LEU A 214 3.89 -15.19 -1.32
N THR A 215 3.46 -14.16 -0.61
CA THR A 215 4.18 -12.87 -0.52
C THR A 215 5.54 -13.04 0.16
N LEU A 216 5.60 -13.79 1.28
CA LEU A 216 6.84 -14.06 1.98
C LEU A 216 7.79 -14.94 1.14
N LYS A 217 7.25 -15.90 0.41
CA LYS A 217 8.03 -16.71 -0.54
C LYS A 217 8.64 -15.84 -1.64
N ALA A 218 7.86 -14.93 -2.24
CA ALA A 218 8.35 -14.02 -3.27
C ALA A 218 9.46 -13.08 -2.74
N LEU A 219 9.41 -12.72 -1.45
CA LEU A 219 10.44 -11.95 -0.78
C LEU A 219 11.74 -12.77 -0.61
N GLU A 220 11.64 -14.07 -0.24
CA GLU A 220 12.79 -14.97 -0.02
C GLU A 220 13.50 -15.36 -1.31
N GLU A 221 12.80 -15.48 -2.43
CA GLU A 221 13.37 -15.83 -3.73
C GLU A 221 14.28 -14.75 -4.33
N GLN A 222 14.37 -13.58 -3.72
CA GLN A 222 15.23 -12.47 -4.14
C GLN A 222 16.48 -12.33 -3.23
N ALA A 223 16.48 -12.96 -2.07
CA ALA A 223 17.60 -12.98 -1.13
C ALA A 223 18.61 -14.07 -1.56
#